data_afb540f65dd958cfbfd1f90dbf1e7737
#
_entry.id   afb540f65dd958cfbfd1f90dbf1e7737
#
_cell.length_a   1.000
_cell.length_b   1.000
_cell.length_c   1.000
_cell.angle_alpha   90.00
_cell.angle_beta   90.00
_cell.angle_gamma   90.00
#
_symmetry.space_group_name_H-M   'P 1'
#
loop_
_entity.id
_entity.type
_entity.pdbx_description
1 polymer ?
#
loop_
_entity_poly.entity_id
_entity_poly.type
_entity_poly.pdbx_seq_one_letter_code
_entity_poly.pdbx_strand_id
1 'polypeptide(L)'
;MQREPWLQLRQRLGDAQDRVGLLQLLCSASDYRPMPHQVRAHIAHGSHADTQQKLFLAGIGAGKTVWSMAEAVLLALANPGCIGAVTAPTYDQVVNVLLPEFTAITDALAAHGYPLVRKYVRSMAEAHLVCGGRILFRSFSKVDHLRGFSLAWAAMDESEVARNPEYIWDVLVGRLRSPKARMRQIHCTTTPQGLRGVPALFVEGRRRADSVEDPAERAEALRRFWACRTSTHLNVH
;
A
#
# COMPACT_ATOMS: atom_id res chain seq x y z
N MET A 1 -21.41 15.88 -14.91
CA MET A 1 -20.06 15.61 -14.39
C MET A 1 -20.11 14.33 -13.57
N GLN A 2 -19.52 13.29 -14.07
CA GLN A 2 -19.78 11.87 -13.83
C GLN A 2 -19.42 11.41 -12.40
N ARG A 3 -20.37 11.44 -11.49
CA ARG A 3 -20.31 10.68 -10.20
C ARG A 3 -20.84 9.24 -10.35
N GLU A 4 -21.53 8.94 -11.45
CA GLU A 4 -22.21 7.66 -11.67
C GLU A 4 -21.29 6.43 -11.76
N PRO A 5 -20.14 6.41 -12.48
CA PRO A 5 -19.31 5.23 -12.55
C PRO A 5 -18.74 4.85 -11.19
N TRP A 6 -18.42 5.84 -10.35
CA TRP A 6 -17.93 5.63 -8.98
C TRP A 6 -19.00 5.11 -8.05
N LEU A 7 -20.24 5.58 -8.16
CA LEU A 7 -21.37 5.08 -7.38
C LEU A 7 -21.73 3.65 -7.79
N GLN A 8 -21.70 3.35 -9.08
CA GLN A 8 -21.90 1.99 -9.60
C GLN A 8 -20.76 1.05 -9.19
N LEU A 9 -19.51 1.51 -9.26
CA LEU A 9 -18.35 0.79 -8.76
C LEU A 9 -18.48 0.52 -7.25
N ARG A 10 -18.85 1.54 -6.47
CA ARG A 10 -19.09 1.43 -5.04
C ARG A 10 -20.24 0.49 -4.69
N GLN A 11 -21.31 0.45 -5.49
CA GLN A 11 -22.43 -0.48 -5.34
C GLN A 11 -22.05 -1.91 -5.70
N ARG A 12 -21.22 -2.11 -6.75
CA ARG A 12 -20.70 -3.43 -7.13
C ARG A 12 -19.65 -3.96 -6.17
N LEU A 13 -18.86 -3.10 -5.57
CA LEU A 13 -17.82 -3.46 -4.60
C LEU A 13 -18.38 -3.67 -3.18
N GLY A 14 -19.71 -3.51 -2.99
CA GLY A 14 -20.55 -3.80 -1.81
C GLY A 14 -19.88 -3.53 -0.46
N ASP A 15 -18.89 -4.30 -0.12
CA ASP A 15 -18.02 -4.09 1.03
C ASP A 15 -16.60 -3.76 0.56
N ALA A 16 -16.07 -2.60 0.98
CA ALA A 16 -14.66 -2.22 0.74
C ALA A 16 -13.64 -3.22 1.34
N GLN A 17 -14.13 -4.26 1.97
CA GLN A 17 -13.43 -5.37 2.57
C GLN A 17 -13.20 -6.51 1.58
N ASP A 18 -13.90 -6.54 0.45
CA ASP A 18 -13.67 -7.53 -0.60
C ASP A 18 -12.40 -7.21 -1.41
N ARG A 19 -11.26 -7.58 -0.84
CA ARG A 19 -9.94 -7.43 -1.47
C ARG A 19 -9.84 -8.23 -2.77
N VAL A 20 -10.54 -9.35 -2.87
CA VAL A 20 -10.55 -10.20 -4.06
C VAL A 20 -11.30 -9.51 -5.18
N GLY A 21 -12.49 -8.99 -4.91
CA GLY A 21 -13.29 -8.23 -5.87
C GLY A 21 -12.59 -6.97 -6.35
N LEU A 22 -11.94 -6.22 -5.44
CA LEU A 22 -11.12 -5.06 -5.79
C LEU A 22 -9.95 -5.42 -6.70
N LEU A 23 -9.25 -6.51 -6.42
CA LEU A 23 -8.14 -6.99 -7.26
C LEU A 23 -8.64 -7.46 -8.63
N GLN A 24 -9.75 -8.20 -8.68
CA GLN A 24 -10.36 -8.63 -9.94
C GLN A 24 -10.75 -7.44 -10.81
N LEU A 25 -11.34 -6.39 -10.20
CA LEU A 25 -11.64 -5.17 -10.92
C LEU A 25 -10.37 -4.53 -11.46
N LEU A 26 -9.33 -4.36 -10.64
CA LEU A 26 -8.07 -3.77 -11.07
C LEU A 26 -7.48 -4.53 -12.25
N CYS A 27 -7.45 -5.86 -12.19
CA CYS A 27 -6.96 -6.72 -13.27
C CYS A 27 -7.82 -6.66 -14.54
N SER A 28 -9.14 -6.47 -14.40
CA SER A 28 -10.05 -6.41 -15.56
C SER A 28 -10.08 -5.03 -16.25
N ALA A 29 -9.83 -3.98 -15.47
CA ALA A 29 -9.93 -2.59 -15.92
C ALA A 29 -8.55 -1.90 -16.07
N SER A 30 -7.46 -2.65 -16.00
CA SER A 30 -6.09 -2.18 -16.27
C SER A 30 -5.25 -3.30 -16.87
N ASP A 31 -4.05 -2.96 -17.32
CA ASP A 31 -3.08 -3.95 -17.83
C ASP A 31 -2.29 -4.63 -16.71
N TYR A 32 -2.67 -4.40 -15.44
CA TYR A 32 -2.02 -5.03 -14.31
C TYR A 32 -2.29 -6.54 -14.28
N ARG A 33 -1.21 -7.32 -14.36
CA ARG A 33 -1.24 -8.79 -14.31
C ARG A 33 -0.34 -9.28 -13.17
N PRO A 34 -0.90 -9.42 -11.96
CA PRO A 34 -0.11 -9.81 -10.80
C PRO A 34 0.39 -11.25 -10.89
N MET A 35 1.64 -11.46 -10.52
CA MET A 35 2.21 -12.80 -10.34
C MET A 35 1.58 -13.49 -9.11
N PRO A 36 1.60 -14.84 -9.00
CA PRO A 36 0.95 -15.57 -7.90
C PRO A 36 1.33 -15.09 -6.49
N HIS A 37 2.59 -14.70 -6.27
CA HIS A 37 3.05 -14.15 -4.99
C HIS A 37 2.50 -12.74 -4.73
N GLN A 38 2.32 -11.94 -5.77
CA GLN A 38 1.71 -10.61 -5.68
C GLN A 38 0.20 -10.72 -5.39
N VAL A 39 -0.50 -11.69 -6.02
CA VAL A 39 -1.92 -11.98 -5.70
C VAL A 39 -2.06 -12.30 -4.21
N ARG A 40 -1.23 -13.22 -3.68
CA ARG A 40 -1.25 -13.57 -2.26
C ARG A 40 -1.01 -12.35 -1.37
N ALA A 41 -0.10 -11.45 -1.76
CA ALA A 41 0.17 -10.22 -1.03
C ALA A 41 -1.02 -9.25 -1.05
N HIS A 42 -1.74 -9.15 -2.16
CA HIS A 42 -2.93 -8.28 -2.24
C HIS A 42 -4.09 -8.79 -1.39
N ILE A 43 -4.39 -10.09 -1.45
CA ILE A 43 -5.53 -10.66 -0.73
C ILE A 43 -5.27 -10.89 0.76
N ALA A 44 -4.00 -10.90 1.20
CA ALA A 44 -3.68 -10.99 2.61
C ALA A 44 -4.20 -9.75 3.35
N HIS A 45 -5.07 -9.97 4.31
CA HIS A 45 -5.65 -8.92 5.14
C HIS A 45 -5.75 -9.38 6.60
N GLY A 46 -5.60 -8.44 7.53
CA GLY A 46 -5.87 -8.63 8.94
C GLY A 46 -7.34 -8.34 9.30
N SER A 47 -7.66 -8.35 10.59
CA SER A 47 -8.96 -7.89 11.04
C SER A 47 -9.12 -6.38 10.81
N HIS A 48 -10.38 -5.93 10.66
CA HIS A 48 -10.69 -4.53 10.35
C HIS A 48 -10.37 -3.53 11.47
N ALA A 49 -10.23 -4.03 12.69
CA ALA A 49 -9.98 -3.18 13.86
C ALA A 49 -8.52 -2.72 13.95
N ASP A 50 -7.60 -3.49 13.40
CA ASP A 50 -6.17 -3.31 13.60
C ASP A 50 -5.42 -2.86 12.36
N THR A 51 -4.34 -2.10 12.56
CA THR A 51 -3.42 -1.74 11.48
C THR A 51 -2.72 -2.98 10.95
N GLN A 52 -2.97 -3.33 9.70
CA GLN A 52 -2.26 -4.38 9.02
C GLN A 52 -0.90 -3.89 8.54
N GLN A 53 0.12 -4.68 8.82
CA GLN A 53 1.49 -4.42 8.38
C GLN A 53 1.90 -5.48 7.36
N LYS A 54 2.29 -5.07 6.16
CA LYS A 54 2.73 -5.97 5.09
C LYS A 54 4.17 -5.70 4.71
N LEU A 55 4.96 -6.75 4.62
CA LEU A 55 6.33 -6.73 4.11
C LEU A 55 6.43 -7.59 2.84
N PHE A 56 6.80 -6.96 1.73
CA PHE A 56 7.08 -7.63 0.48
C PHE A 56 8.59 -7.60 0.21
N LEU A 57 9.24 -8.70 0.55
CA LEU A 57 10.68 -8.89 0.45
C LEU A 57 11.00 -9.66 -0.82
N ALA A 58 11.61 -9.01 -1.83
CA ALA A 58 11.83 -9.64 -3.11
C ALA A 58 13.09 -9.10 -3.81
N GLY A 59 13.69 -9.93 -4.67
CA GLY A 59 14.85 -9.56 -5.46
C GLY A 59 14.58 -8.42 -6.45
N ILE A 60 15.64 -7.93 -7.08
CA ILE A 60 15.56 -6.93 -8.16
C ILE A 60 14.75 -7.52 -9.32
N GLY A 61 13.89 -6.72 -9.95
CA GLY A 61 13.03 -7.17 -11.06
C GLY A 61 11.80 -7.98 -10.65
N ALA A 62 11.57 -8.25 -9.35
CA ALA A 62 10.41 -9.01 -8.87
C ALA A 62 9.08 -8.22 -8.87
N GLY A 63 9.02 -7.05 -9.50
CA GLY A 63 7.82 -6.23 -9.60
C GLY A 63 7.34 -5.61 -8.28
N LYS A 64 8.26 -5.33 -7.33
CA LYS A 64 7.95 -4.74 -6.02
C LYS A 64 7.20 -3.42 -6.15
N THR A 65 7.74 -2.49 -6.93
CA THR A 65 7.20 -1.14 -7.11
C THR A 65 5.84 -1.17 -7.80
N VAL A 66 5.69 -1.97 -8.85
CA VAL A 66 4.41 -2.16 -9.55
C VAL A 66 3.36 -2.71 -8.58
N TRP A 67 3.72 -3.75 -7.80
CA TRP A 67 2.83 -4.28 -6.76
C TRP A 67 2.46 -3.22 -5.72
N SER A 68 3.44 -2.44 -5.25
CA SER A 68 3.22 -1.38 -4.25
C SER A 68 2.25 -0.31 -4.76
N MET A 69 2.38 0.10 -6.02
CA MET A 69 1.47 1.09 -6.62
C MET A 69 0.07 0.51 -6.89
N ALA A 70 -0.02 -0.74 -7.32
CA ALA A 70 -1.30 -1.45 -7.42
C ALA A 70 -1.98 -1.58 -6.05
N GLU A 71 -1.23 -1.91 -4.99
CA GLU A 71 -1.73 -1.97 -3.61
C GLU A 71 -2.20 -0.59 -3.14
N ALA A 72 -1.48 0.49 -3.47
CA ALA A 72 -1.90 1.87 -3.19
C ALA A 72 -3.24 2.23 -3.85
N VAL A 73 -3.45 1.81 -5.10
CA VAL A 73 -4.73 1.95 -5.81
C VAL A 73 -5.83 1.19 -5.08
N LEU A 74 -5.62 -0.08 -4.72
CA LEU A 74 -6.60 -0.90 -3.99
C LEU A 74 -6.95 -0.29 -2.63
N LEU A 75 -5.97 0.24 -1.92
CA LEU A 75 -6.18 0.91 -0.62
C LEU A 75 -6.93 2.23 -0.77
N ALA A 76 -6.68 2.98 -1.85
CA ALA A 76 -7.42 4.21 -2.16
C ALA A 76 -8.89 3.91 -2.47
N LEU A 77 -9.16 2.83 -3.22
CA LEU A 77 -10.51 2.33 -3.50
C LEU A 77 -11.23 1.86 -2.23
N ALA A 78 -10.53 1.14 -1.36
CA ALA A 78 -11.07 0.64 -0.09
C ALA A 78 -11.37 1.76 0.91
N ASN A 79 -10.72 2.92 0.83
CA ASN A 79 -10.79 4.02 1.78
C ASN A 79 -11.25 5.34 1.13
N PRO A 80 -12.47 5.44 0.58
CA PRO A 80 -12.95 6.66 -0.08
C PRO A 80 -12.95 7.85 0.88
N GLY A 81 -12.51 9.02 0.38
CA GLY A 81 -12.44 10.25 1.17
C GLY A 81 -11.26 10.34 2.16
N CYS A 82 -10.41 9.31 2.23
CA CYS A 82 -9.27 9.27 3.14
C CYS A 82 -7.98 9.77 2.47
N ILE A 83 -6.96 9.97 3.29
CA ILE A 83 -5.61 10.32 2.86
C ILE A 83 -4.74 9.07 2.96
N GLY A 84 -4.02 8.77 1.88
CA GLY A 84 -2.94 7.78 1.85
C GLY A 84 -1.59 8.47 1.63
N ALA A 85 -0.50 7.78 1.94
CA ALA A 85 0.86 8.26 1.66
C ALA A 85 1.68 7.18 0.96
N VAL A 86 2.47 7.59 -0.01
CA VAL A 86 3.48 6.76 -0.69
C VAL A 86 4.84 7.42 -0.47
N THR A 87 5.80 6.64 0.02
CA THR A 87 7.12 7.17 0.35
C THR A 87 8.24 6.36 -0.31
N ALA A 88 9.31 7.06 -0.70
CA ALA A 88 10.51 6.48 -1.31
C ALA A 88 11.78 7.18 -0.80
N PRO A 89 12.97 6.61 -1.02
CA PRO A 89 14.24 7.19 -0.56
C PRO A 89 14.46 8.64 -1.00
N THR A 90 14.20 8.95 -2.26
CA THR A 90 14.46 10.26 -2.85
C THR A 90 13.24 10.84 -3.54
N TYR A 91 13.23 12.17 -3.72
CA TYR A 91 12.18 12.82 -4.49
C TYR A 91 12.21 12.40 -5.98
N ASP A 92 13.40 12.16 -6.52
CA ASP A 92 13.54 11.69 -7.91
C ASP A 92 12.91 10.31 -8.10
N GLN A 93 13.07 9.39 -7.16
CA GLN A 93 12.37 8.09 -7.20
C GLN A 93 10.84 8.25 -7.09
N VAL A 94 10.38 9.17 -6.26
CA VAL A 94 8.95 9.51 -6.18
C VAL A 94 8.41 9.95 -7.52
N VAL A 95 9.09 10.91 -8.19
CA VAL A 95 8.58 11.53 -9.42
C VAL A 95 8.83 10.69 -10.66
N ASN A 96 9.98 10.03 -10.74
CA ASN A 96 10.42 9.33 -11.96
C ASN A 96 10.11 7.82 -11.95
N VAL A 97 9.75 7.26 -10.79
CA VAL A 97 9.44 5.83 -10.67
C VAL A 97 8.03 5.60 -10.13
N LEU A 98 7.74 6.04 -8.88
CA LEU A 98 6.48 5.70 -8.23
C LEU A 98 5.27 6.38 -8.89
N LEU A 99 5.39 7.67 -9.18
CA LEU A 99 4.28 8.44 -9.77
C LEU A 99 3.95 7.97 -11.19
N PRO A 100 4.90 7.69 -12.10
CA PRO A 100 4.60 7.09 -13.39
C PRO A 100 3.91 5.73 -13.30
N GLU A 101 4.38 4.82 -12.44
CA GLU A 101 3.74 3.51 -12.24
C GLU A 101 2.30 3.66 -11.72
N PHE A 102 2.10 4.51 -10.73
CA PHE A 102 0.76 4.81 -10.22
C PHE A 102 -0.13 5.42 -11.31
N THR A 103 0.40 6.35 -12.11
CA THR A 103 -0.33 7.02 -13.18
C THR A 103 -0.72 6.04 -14.28
N ALA A 104 0.17 5.14 -14.69
CA ALA A 104 -0.13 4.12 -15.70
C ALA A 104 -1.34 3.26 -15.30
N ILE A 105 -1.39 2.81 -14.04
CA ILE A 105 -2.52 2.03 -13.53
C ILE A 105 -3.81 2.86 -13.51
N THR A 106 -3.74 4.10 -13.03
CA THR A 106 -4.94 4.95 -12.88
C THR A 106 -5.47 5.48 -14.20
N ASP A 107 -4.60 5.70 -15.20
CA ASP A 107 -5.00 6.10 -16.55
C ASP A 107 -5.66 4.93 -17.29
N ALA A 108 -5.14 3.71 -17.12
CA ALA A 108 -5.78 2.52 -17.65
C ALA A 108 -7.19 2.31 -17.04
N LEU A 109 -7.33 2.47 -15.72
CA LEU A 109 -8.65 2.46 -15.07
C LEU A 109 -9.58 3.52 -15.65
N ALA A 110 -9.09 4.74 -15.87
CA ALA A 110 -9.88 5.84 -16.43
C ALA A 110 -10.34 5.54 -17.86
N ALA A 111 -9.48 4.93 -18.69
CA ALA A 111 -9.80 4.50 -20.06
C ALA A 111 -10.94 3.46 -20.09
N HIS A 112 -11.07 2.64 -19.07
CA HIS A 112 -12.16 1.67 -18.90
C HIS A 112 -13.39 2.24 -18.16
N GLY A 113 -13.48 3.56 -17.94
CA GLY A 113 -14.61 4.21 -17.32
C GLY A 113 -14.55 4.27 -15.78
N TYR A 114 -13.42 3.94 -15.17
CA TYR A 114 -13.22 3.95 -13.71
C TYR A 114 -12.19 5.01 -13.27
N PRO A 115 -12.41 6.31 -13.50
CA PRO A 115 -11.45 7.36 -13.15
C PRO A 115 -11.27 7.41 -11.63
N LEU A 116 -10.05 7.14 -11.15
CA LEU A 116 -9.68 7.25 -9.73
C LEU A 116 -9.16 8.65 -9.39
N VAL A 117 -8.33 9.20 -10.26
CA VAL A 117 -7.67 10.50 -10.04
C VAL A 117 -8.45 11.61 -10.73
N ARG A 118 -8.80 12.64 -9.95
CA ARG A 118 -9.43 13.87 -10.45
C ARG A 118 -8.40 14.88 -10.94
N LYS A 119 -7.27 14.99 -10.20
CA LYS A 119 -6.22 15.98 -10.49
C LYS A 119 -4.90 15.55 -9.85
N TYR A 120 -3.82 15.70 -10.61
CA TYR A 120 -2.45 15.68 -10.09
C TYR A 120 -1.99 17.10 -9.76
N VAL A 121 -1.52 17.32 -8.53
CA VAL A 121 -0.91 18.58 -8.08
C VAL A 121 0.60 18.37 -8.04
N ARG A 122 1.25 18.61 -9.18
CA ARG A 122 2.70 18.33 -9.36
C ARG A 122 3.59 19.08 -8.37
N SER A 123 3.30 20.35 -8.10
CA SER A 123 4.09 21.16 -7.14
C SER A 123 4.08 20.61 -5.72
N MET A 124 3.04 19.85 -5.36
CA MET A 124 2.88 19.22 -4.03
C MET A 124 3.17 17.73 -4.06
N ALA A 125 3.40 17.14 -5.23
CA ALA A 125 3.45 15.70 -5.45
C ALA A 125 2.26 14.99 -4.77
N GLU A 126 1.04 15.35 -5.22
CA GLU A 126 -0.21 14.81 -4.68
C GLU A 126 -1.16 14.40 -5.82
N ALA A 127 -1.86 13.28 -5.62
CA ALA A 127 -3.00 12.88 -6.44
C ALA A 127 -4.29 13.12 -5.65
N HIS A 128 -5.17 13.97 -6.16
CA HIS A 128 -6.49 14.21 -5.61
C HIS A 128 -7.49 13.26 -6.27
N LEU A 129 -8.22 12.52 -5.46
CA LEU A 129 -9.10 11.45 -5.93
C LEU A 129 -10.53 11.95 -6.18
N VAL A 130 -11.24 11.27 -7.08
CA VAL A 130 -12.65 11.58 -7.37
C VAL A 130 -13.56 11.34 -6.16
N CYS A 131 -13.17 10.40 -5.28
CA CYS A 131 -13.88 10.09 -4.03
C CYS A 131 -13.64 11.11 -2.90
N GLY A 132 -12.91 12.21 -3.16
CA GLY A 132 -12.60 13.26 -2.18
C GLY A 132 -11.37 12.99 -1.31
N GLY A 133 -10.74 11.82 -1.44
CA GLY A 133 -9.46 11.51 -0.81
C GLY A 133 -8.27 12.11 -1.57
N ARG A 134 -7.06 11.87 -1.07
CA ARG A 134 -5.82 12.22 -1.76
C ARG A 134 -4.68 11.29 -1.37
N ILE A 135 -3.70 11.19 -2.25
CA ILE A 135 -2.47 10.44 -2.02
C ILE A 135 -1.31 11.42 -2.00
N LEU A 136 -0.52 11.36 -0.93
CA LEU A 136 0.66 12.19 -0.72
C LEU A 136 1.89 11.39 -1.12
N PHE A 137 2.67 11.87 -2.07
CA PHE A 137 3.93 11.26 -2.46
C PHE A 137 5.07 12.04 -1.80
N ARG A 138 5.90 11.38 -1.00
CA ARG A 138 6.96 12.03 -0.21
C ARG A 138 8.25 11.22 -0.25
N SER A 139 9.39 11.93 -0.22
CA SER A 139 10.68 11.28 0.05
C SER A 139 10.85 11.03 1.54
N PHE A 140 11.74 10.08 1.90
CA PHE A 140 12.03 9.76 3.30
C PHE A 140 12.54 10.98 4.07
N SER A 141 13.28 11.88 3.42
CA SER A 141 13.74 13.15 4.03
C SER A 141 12.59 14.10 4.38
N LYS A 142 11.40 13.88 3.86
CA LYS A 142 10.19 14.69 4.11
C LYS A 142 9.11 13.93 4.89
N VAL A 143 9.44 12.78 5.46
CA VAL A 143 8.47 11.95 6.20
C VAL A 143 7.86 12.69 7.40
N ASP A 144 8.61 13.57 8.05
CA ASP A 144 8.12 14.38 9.17
C ASP A 144 6.99 15.34 8.77
N HIS A 145 6.91 15.75 7.52
CA HIS A 145 5.78 16.54 7.02
C HIS A 145 4.46 15.79 7.07
N LEU A 146 4.51 14.45 7.16
CA LEU A 146 3.32 13.62 7.32
C LEU A 146 2.74 13.64 8.75
N ARG A 147 3.48 14.17 9.75
CA ARG A 147 3.05 14.24 11.16
C ARG A 147 1.74 15.01 11.34
N GLY A 148 1.44 15.96 10.47
CA GLY A 148 0.19 16.74 10.48
C GLY A 148 -1.03 16.00 9.90
N PHE A 149 -0.86 14.82 9.30
CA PHE A 149 -1.95 14.10 8.63
C PHE A 149 -2.44 12.89 9.45
N SER A 150 -3.72 12.56 9.27
CA SER A 150 -4.33 11.32 9.71
C SER A 150 -4.52 10.42 8.48
N LEU A 151 -3.61 9.46 8.30
CA LEU A 151 -3.60 8.56 7.16
C LEU A 151 -4.53 7.37 7.39
N ALA A 152 -5.13 6.86 6.31
CA ALA A 152 -5.77 5.56 6.29
C ALA A 152 -4.76 4.45 5.98
N TRP A 153 -3.80 4.75 5.12
CA TRP A 153 -2.78 3.78 4.72
C TRP A 153 -1.48 4.48 4.32
N ALA A 154 -0.39 3.71 4.32
CA ALA A 154 0.93 4.17 3.88
C ALA A 154 1.67 3.09 3.10
N ALA A 155 2.53 3.52 2.18
CA ALA A 155 3.48 2.70 1.44
C ALA A 155 4.91 3.21 1.69
N MET A 156 5.84 2.29 1.91
CA MET A 156 7.27 2.57 2.02
C MET A 156 8.02 1.72 1.00
N ASP A 157 8.49 2.33 -0.08
CA ASP A 157 9.22 1.63 -1.14
C ASP A 157 10.73 1.70 -0.91
N GLU A 158 11.44 0.62 -1.22
CA GLU A 158 12.91 0.51 -1.09
C GLU A 158 13.44 0.90 0.31
N SER A 159 12.87 0.33 1.36
CA SER A 159 13.26 0.66 2.74
C SER A 159 14.73 0.38 3.08
N GLU A 160 15.37 -0.52 2.35
CA GLU A 160 16.77 -0.92 2.56
C GLU A 160 17.79 0.19 2.35
N VAL A 161 17.47 1.19 1.53
CA VAL A 161 18.35 2.34 1.28
C VAL A 161 18.12 3.50 2.24
N ALA A 162 17.14 3.40 3.14
CA ALA A 162 16.91 4.41 4.15
C ALA A 162 18.03 4.41 5.21
N ARG A 163 18.45 5.61 5.64
CA ARG A 163 19.44 5.74 6.74
C ARG A 163 18.88 5.29 8.09
N ASN A 164 17.61 5.52 8.32
CA ASN A 164 16.88 5.13 9.55
C ASN A 164 15.49 4.63 9.18
N PRO A 165 15.40 3.40 8.65
CA PRO A 165 14.13 2.85 8.16
C PRO A 165 13.12 2.61 9.29
N GLU A 166 13.57 2.28 10.49
CA GLU A 166 12.73 2.09 11.68
C GLU A 166 12.01 3.39 12.05
N TYR A 167 12.73 4.51 12.08
CA TYR A 167 12.13 5.81 12.35
C TYR A 167 11.05 6.19 11.34
N ILE A 168 11.35 6.00 10.05
CA ILE A 168 10.38 6.29 8.97
C ILE A 168 9.13 5.43 9.15
N TRP A 169 9.34 4.14 9.43
CA TRP A 169 8.26 3.19 9.70
C TRP A 169 7.38 3.63 10.87
N ASP A 170 8.00 3.99 11.99
CA ASP A 170 7.30 4.45 13.20
C ASP A 170 6.50 5.72 12.96
N VAL A 171 7.07 6.68 12.22
CA VAL A 171 6.33 7.90 11.82
C VAL A 171 5.11 7.54 10.99
N LEU A 172 5.24 6.64 10.01
CA LEU A 172 4.13 6.24 9.15
C LEU A 172 3.06 5.47 9.93
N VAL A 173 3.45 4.47 10.73
CA VAL A 173 2.52 3.69 11.56
C VAL A 173 1.76 4.60 12.53
N GLY A 174 2.45 5.53 13.18
CA GLY A 174 1.83 6.49 14.10
C GLY A 174 0.85 7.46 13.43
N ARG A 175 0.81 7.53 12.10
CA ARG A 175 -0.15 8.35 11.33
C ARG A 175 -1.36 7.55 10.85
N LEU A 176 -1.36 6.22 10.94
CA LEU A 176 -2.49 5.37 10.53
C LEU A 176 -3.65 5.46 11.53
N ARG A 177 -4.22 6.64 11.64
CA ARG A 177 -5.26 6.97 12.63
C ARG A 177 -6.50 7.65 12.04
N SER A 178 -6.68 7.61 10.71
CA SER A 178 -7.86 8.22 10.08
C SER A 178 -9.15 7.59 10.64
N PRO A 179 -10.06 8.36 11.22
CA PRO A 179 -11.30 7.82 11.78
C PRO A 179 -12.27 7.35 10.68
N LYS A 180 -12.06 7.80 9.44
CA LYS A 180 -12.86 7.42 8.28
C LYS A 180 -12.32 6.17 7.57
N ALA A 181 -11.15 5.67 7.99
CA ALA A 181 -10.55 4.52 7.34
C ALA A 181 -11.38 3.26 7.60
N ARG A 182 -11.74 2.59 6.52
CA ARG A 182 -12.38 1.27 6.57
C ARG A 182 -11.34 0.16 6.73
N MET A 183 -10.14 0.41 6.21
CA MET A 183 -9.00 -0.49 6.30
C MET A 183 -7.74 0.32 6.57
N ARG A 184 -7.07 0.06 7.69
CA ARG A 184 -5.77 0.67 8.00
C ARG A 184 -4.67 -0.29 7.62
N GLN A 185 -3.75 0.14 6.77
CA GLN A 185 -2.65 -0.69 6.33
C GLN A 185 -1.39 0.13 6.11
N ILE A 186 -0.25 -0.45 6.46
CA ILE A 186 1.04 -0.03 5.95
C ILE A 186 1.69 -1.20 5.21
N HIS A 187 2.29 -0.92 4.06
CA HIS A 187 3.11 -1.91 3.39
C HIS A 187 4.51 -1.36 3.07
N CYS A 188 5.46 -2.26 3.11
CA CYS A 188 6.85 -1.99 2.79
C CYS A 188 7.32 -2.94 1.71
N THR A 189 8.01 -2.41 0.71
CA THR A 189 8.76 -3.18 -0.25
C THR A 189 10.25 -2.99 -0.01
N THR A 190 11.02 -4.06 -0.11
CA THR A 190 12.45 -4.01 0.12
C THR A 190 13.18 -5.17 -0.56
N THR A 191 14.45 -4.95 -0.90
CA THR A 191 15.34 -6.00 -1.37
C THR A 191 16.03 -6.66 -0.18
N PRO A 192 16.21 -7.99 -0.16
CA PRO A 192 16.87 -8.67 0.93
C PRO A 192 18.33 -8.22 1.12
N GLN A 193 18.62 -7.53 2.23
CA GLN A 193 19.96 -7.13 2.64
C GLN A 193 20.27 -7.58 4.09
N GLY A 194 19.78 -8.78 4.46
CA GLY A 194 19.83 -9.29 5.82
C GLY A 194 18.64 -8.87 6.69
N LEU A 195 18.71 -9.21 7.97
CA LEU A 195 17.65 -8.91 8.94
C LEU A 195 17.96 -7.60 9.67
N ARG A 196 17.80 -6.46 9.01
CA ARG A 196 17.90 -5.13 9.61
C ARG A 196 16.77 -4.24 9.07
N GLY A 197 16.55 -3.11 9.74
CA GLY A 197 15.51 -2.17 9.36
C GLY A 197 14.12 -2.78 9.50
N VAL A 198 13.23 -2.45 8.57
CA VAL A 198 11.85 -2.92 8.58
C VAL A 198 11.71 -4.45 8.64
N PRO A 199 12.51 -5.26 7.90
CA PRO A 199 12.49 -6.72 8.07
C PRO A 199 12.75 -7.21 9.50
N ALA A 200 13.63 -6.56 10.25
CA ALA A 200 13.89 -6.90 11.65
C ALA A 200 12.67 -6.60 12.54
N LEU A 201 11.98 -5.48 12.31
CA LEU A 201 10.74 -5.14 13.02
C LEU A 201 9.64 -6.19 12.80
N PHE A 202 9.54 -6.75 11.58
CA PHE A 202 8.57 -7.81 11.30
C PHE A 202 8.92 -9.12 12.03
N VAL A 203 10.19 -9.50 12.08
CA VAL A 203 10.61 -10.69 12.84
C VAL A 203 10.33 -10.54 14.32
N GLU A 204 10.65 -9.37 14.89
CA GLU A 204 10.40 -9.10 16.31
C GLU A 204 8.90 -8.99 16.60
N GLY A 205 8.13 -8.32 15.75
CA GLY A 205 6.67 -8.24 15.89
C GLY A 205 6.01 -9.61 15.88
N ARG A 206 6.43 -10.51 14.99
CA ARG A 206 5.94 -11.89 14.98
C ARG A 206 6.35 -12.68 16.22
N ARG A 207 7.59 -12.54 16.70
CA ARG A 207 8.03 -13.19 17.94
C ARG A 207 7.16 -12.78 19.13
N ARG A 208 6.87 -11.48 19.27
CA ARG A 208 5.98 -10.97 20.33
C ARG A 208 4.56 -11.52 20.16
N ALA A 209 4.05 -11.59 18.94
CA ALA A 209 2.75 -12.19 18.68
C ALA A 209 2.72 -13.69 19.01
N ASP A 210 3.79 -14.44 18.68
CA ASP A 210 3.91 -15.86 18.99
C ASP A 210 4.00 -16.13 20.50
N SER A 211 4.49 -15.17 21.31
CA SER A 211 4.59 -15.29 22.77
C SER A 211 3.29 -15.00 23.54
N VAL A 212 2.21 -14.62 22.87
CA VAL A 212 0.89 -14.43 23.47
C VAL A 212 0.34 -15.79 23.90
N GLU A 213 -0.07 -15.91 25.17
CA GLU A 213 -0.50 -17.18 25.77
C GLU A 213 -1.85 -17.64 25.20
N ASP A 214 -2.83 -16.73 25.12
CA ASP A 214 -4.15 -17.05 24.59
C ASP A 214 -4.09 -17.35 23.09
N PRO A 215 -4.57 -18.52 22.63
CA PRO A 215 -4.49 -18.90 21.21
C PRO A 215 -5.28 -17.98 20.26
N ALA A 216 -6.41 -17.42 20.70
CA ALA A 216 -7.23 -16.54 19.87
C ALA A 216 -6.57 -15.16 19.74
N GLU A 217 -6.07 -14.60 20.85
CA GLU A 217 -5.31 -13.35 20.85
C GLU A 217 -4.00 -13.49 20.06
N ARG A 218 -3.32 -14.63 20.17
CA ARG A 218 -2.12 -14.95 19.39
C ARG A 218 -2.42 -14.95 17.90
N ALA A 219 -3.48 -15.64 17.49
CA ALA A 219 -3.87 -15.69 16.08
C ALA A 219 -4.20 -14.31 15.54
N GLU A 220 -4.86 -13.46 16.32
CA GLU A 220 -5.17 -12.07 15.96
C GLU A 220 -3.89 -11.23 15.89
N ALA A 221 -2.98 -11.33 16.85
CA ALA A 221 -1.71 -10.62 16.85
C ALA A 221 -0.85 -10.99 15.63
N LEU A 222 -0.81 -12.26 15.24
CA LEU A 222 -0.07 -12.73 14.06
C LEU A 222 -0.66 -12.21 12.75
N ARG A 223 -1.97 -12.02 12.66
CA ARG A 223 -2.61 -11.46 11.45
C ARG A 223 -2.18 -10.03 11.15
N ARG A 224 -1.69 -9.29 12.14
CA ARG A 224 -1.18 -7.93 11.96
C ARG A 224 0.09 -7.87 11.12
N PHE A 225 0.88 -8.96 11.10
CA PHE A 225 2.17 -9.03 10.42
C PHE A 225 2.14 -10.04 9.29
N TRP A 226 2.01 -9.56 8.07
CA TRP A 226 2.11 -10.41 6.89
C TRP A 226 3.43 -10.13 6.17
N ALA A 227 4.19 -11.16 5.83
CA ALA A 227 5.42 -11.03 5.07
C ALA A 227 5.48 -12.07 3.96
N CYS A 228 5.91 -11.64 2.78
CA CYS A 228 6.23 -12.49 1.65
C CYS A 228 7.71 -12.32 1.29
N ARG A 229 8.38 -13.44 1.09
CA ARG A 229 9.71 -13.47 0.50
C ARG A 229 9.65 -14.22 -0.82
N THR A 230 10.17 -13.62 -1.88
CA THR A 230 10.27 -14.26 -3.19
C THR A 230 11.64 -13.98 -3.82
N SER A 231 12.09 -14.88 -4.69
CA SER A 231 13.35 -14.70 -5.43
C SER A 231 13.04 -14.20 -6.85
N THR A 232 14.06 -13.63 -7.48
CA THR A 232 14.01 -13.17 -8.87
C THR A 232 13.77 -14.33 -9.86
N HIS A 233 14.19 -15.55 -9.50
CA HIS A 233 14.01 -16.74 -10.35
C HIS A 233 12.55 -17.19 -10.52
N LEU A 234 11.61 -16.67 -9.69
CA LEU A 234 10.19 -16.94 -9.85
C LEU A 234 9.50 -15.98 -10.86
N ASN A 235 10.27 -15.10 -11.49
CA ASN A 235 9.78 -14.16 -12.51
C ASN A 235 9.94 -14.71 -13.93
N VAL A 236 9.99 -16.01 -14.13
CA VAL A 236 10.03 -16.61 -15.47
C VAL A 236 8.64 -16.47 -16.08
N HIS A 237 8.58 -15.63 -17.11
CA HIS A 237 7.40 -15.43 -17.96
C HIS A 237 7.18 -16.64 -18.87
#